data_29218c4b90374927235c0291c3ee871a
#
_entry.id   29218c4b90374927235c0291c3ee871a
#
_cell.length_a   1.000
_cell.length_b   1.000
_cell.length_c   1.000
_cell.angle_alpha   90.00
_cell.angle_beta   90.00
_cell.angle_gamma   90.00
#
_symmetry.space_group_name_H-M   'P 1'
#
loop_
_entity.id
_entity.type
_entity.pdbx_description
1 polymer ?
#
loop_
_entity_poly.entity_id
_entity_poly.type
_entity_poly.pdbx_seq_one_letter_code
_entity_poly.pdbx_strand_id
1 'polypeptide(L)'
;MEIREAVSKHRARGLILAGVAVFFGLWCVLSYASLVPDVILPSPTEVLQAFPRLHFEEALVRSAGWSLYRVTMGFVLAAVVAIPLGLLMGTFPPIKLFCAPVLDPLRFLPISALVPLTIVWFGIEEKQKIVFLFMGTVVYLLPLVVEAVENVDDVFLQTATTLGATRSQIVGQVLIPGSLPAIGEALRVMNGIGWTYVILAEVINAPYGLGALINVAGKRSHVDQIFAGVLVILFIGVVTDWMIRVANKQLFAWKS
;
A
#
# COMPACT_ATOMS: atom_id res chain seq x y z
N MET A 1 21.86 16.58 -21.79
CA MET A 1 21.36 15.53 -20.88
C MET A 1 21.78 14.20 -21.48
N GLU A 2 22.72 13.53 -20.84
CA GLU A 2 23.08 12.17 -21.24
C GLU A 2 22.09 11.17 -20.64
N ILE A 3 21.81 10.08 -21.38
CA ILE A 3 20.85 9.04 -20.93
C ILE A 3 21.47 8.32 -19.73
N ARG A 4 20.78 8.29 -18.59
CA ARG A 4 21.20 7.65 -17.33
C ARG A 4 22.43 8.28 -16.65
N GLU A 5 22.73 9.54 -16.94
CA GLU A 5 23.77 10.29 -16.24
C GLU A 5 23.46 10.37 -14.74
N ALA A 6 24.45 10.06 -13.89
CA ALA A 6 24.32 10.17 -12.45
C ALA A 6 24.22 11.63 -12.01
N VAL A 7 23.09 12.02 -11.47
CA VAL A 7 22.87 13.39 -10.98
C VAL A 7 23.55 13.56 -9.63
N SER A 8 24.37 14.62 -9.48
CA SER A 8 25.00 14.94 -8.20
C SER A 8 23.95 15.18 -7.10
N LYS A 9 24.27 14.83 -5.85
CA LYS A 9 23.35 14.95 -4.69
C LYS A 9 22.76 16.37 -4.54
N HIS A 10 23.53 17.40 -4.82
CA HIS A 10 23.06 18.80 -4.76
C HIS A 10 22.07 19.12 -5.88
N ARG A 11 22.37 18.73 -7.13
CA ARG A 11 21.44 18.89 -8.25
C ARG A 11 20.16 18.09 -8.04
N ALA A 12 20.26 16.85 -7.52
CA ALA A 12 19.09 16.02 -7.22
C ALA A 12 18.17 16.70 -6.20
N ARG A 13 18.71 17.25 -5.11
CA ARG A 13 17.93 18.01 -4.12
C ARG A 13 17.30 19.26 -4.72
N GLY A 14 18.04 20.02 -5.54
CA GLY A 14 17.51 21.19 -6.22
C GLY A 14 16.35 20.85 -7.17
N LEU A 15 16.47 19.77 -7.95
CA LEU A 15 15.40 19.30 -8.85
C LEU A 15 14.18 18.84 -8.08
N ILE A 16 14.35 18.12 -6.96
CA ILE A 16 13.24 17.69 -6.10
C ILE A 16 12.50 18.91 -5.54
N LEU A 17 13.24 19.88 -4.98
CA LEU A 17 12.63 21.11 -4.44
C LEU A 17 11.94 21.93 -5.54
N ALA A 18 12.53 22.05 -6.72
CA ALA A 18 11.92 22.72 -7.85
C ALA A 18 10.62 22.02 -8.29
N GLY A 19 10.61 20.69 -8.38
CA GLY A 19 9.40 19.93 -8.71
C GLY A 19 8.28 20.15 -7.69
N VAL A 20 8.60 20.09 -6.40
CA VAL A 20 7.65 20.38 -5.32
C VAL A 20 7.14 21.82 -5.40
N ALA A 21 8.07 22.79 -5.60
CA ALA A 21 7.71 24.21 -5.69
C ALA A 21 6.80 24.50 -6.90
N VAL A 22 7.06 23.87 -8.05
CA VAL A 22 6.21 24.00 -9.25
C VAL A 22 4.82 23.45 -8.98
N PHE A 23 4.73 22.26 -8.37
CA PHE A 23 3.43 21.65 -8.06
C PHE A 23 2.60 22.51 -7.10
N PHE A 24 3.20 22.95 -5.98
CA PHE A 24 2.53 23.82 -5.02
C PHE A 24 2.24 25.21 -5.57
N GLY A 25 3.18 25.77 -6.36
CA GLY A 25 3.00 27.05 -7.02
C GLY A 25 1.84 27.02 -8.02
N LEU A 26 1.73 25.95 -8.79
CA LEU A 26 0.59 25.75 -9.71
C LEU A 26 -0.74 25.68 -8.93
N TRP A 27 -0.79 24.91 -7.85
CA TRP A 27 -1.98 24.86 -6.99
C TRP A 27 -2.34 26.25 -6.44
N CYS A 28 -1.37 26.97 -5.88
CA CYS A 28 -1.60 28.34 -5.40
C CYS A 28 -2.12 29.28 -6.49
N VAL A 29 -1.52 29.27 -7.67
CA VAL A 29 -1.95 30.13 -8.79
C VAL A 29 -3.37 29.80 -9.23
N LEU A 30 -3.69 28.52 -9.44
CA LEU A 30 -5.01 28.09 -9.89
C LEU A 30 -6.12 28.47 -8.88
N SER A 31 -5.83 28.34 -7.59
CA SER A 31 -6.78 28.57 -6.51
C SER A 31 -6.89 30.07 -6.16
N TYR A 32 -5.78 30.75 -5.82
CA TYR A 32 -5.86 32.17 -5.38
C TYR A 32 -6.14 33.16 -6.51
N ALA A 33 -5.79 32.84 -7.78
CA ALA A 33 -6.19 33.66 -8.92
C ALA A 33 -7.64 33.39 -9.37
N SER A 34 -8.39 32.55 -8.63
CA SER A 34 -9.79 32.19 -8.93
C SER A 34 -9.96 31.63 -10.35
N LEU A 35 -8.90 31.00 -10.91
CA LEU A 35 -8.96 30.34 -12.22
C LEU A 35 -9.81 29.06 -12.16
N VAL A 36 -9.89 28.46 -10.98
CA VAL A 36 -10.73 27.31 -10.69
C VAL A 36 -11.59 27.68 -9.47
N PRO A 37 -12.92 27.44 -9.50
CA PRO A 37 -13.79 27.70 -8.37
C PRO A 37 -13.35 26.91 -7.10
N ASP A 38 -13.49 27.51 -5.91
CA ASP A 38 -13.10 26.90 -4.61
C ASP A 38 -13.84 25.59 -4.33
N VAL A 39 -15.06 25.46 -4.87
CA VAL A 39 -15.86 24.21 -4.82
C VAL A 39 -15.19 23.05 -5.57
N ILE A 40 -14.24 23.32 -6.48
CA ILE A 40 -13.51 22.30 -7.22
C ILE A 40 -12.09 22.16 -6.68
N LEU A 41 -11.41 23.29 -6.43
CA LEU A 41 -10.03 23.31 -5.97
C LEU A 41 -9.88 24.36 -4.85
N PRO A 42 -10.04 23.93 -3.57
CA PRO A 42 -9.87 24.81 -2.43
C PRO A 42 -8.43 25.32 -2.35
N SER A 43 -8.27 26.50 -1.80
CA SER A 43 -6.94 27.08 -1.56
C SER A 43 -6.19 26.30 -0.46
N PRO A 44 -4.84 26.30 -0.49
CA PRO A 44 -4.04 25.70 0.58
C PRO A 44 -4.42 26.21 1.98
N THR A 45 -4.81 27.48 2.09
CA THR A 45 -5.26 28.07 3.37
C THR A 45 -6.58 27.50 3.84
N GLU A 46 -7.56 27.30 2.95
CA GLU A 46 -8.85 26.67 3.29
C GLU A 46 -8.64 25.22 3.74
N VAL A 47 -7.81 24.46 3.03
CA VAL A 47 -7.46 23.10 3.42
C VAL A 47 -6.80 23.06 4.81
N LEU A 48 -5.89 24.00 5.11
CA LEU A 48 -5.27 24.08 6.44
C LEU A 48 -6.30 24.44 7.53
N GLN A 49 -7.25 25.34 7.24
CA GLN A 49 -8.33 25.72 8.15
C GLN A 49 -9.36 24.60 8.35
N ALA A 50 -9.43 23.62 7.46
CA ALA A 50 -10.29 22.45 7.63
C ALA A 50 -9.78 21.49 8.73
N PHE A 51 -8.47 21.44 9.03
CA PHE A 51 -7.91 20.52 10.03
C PHE A 51 -8.48 20.71 11.45
N PRO A 52 -8.56 21.92 12.02
CA PRO A 52 -9.20 22.13 13.32
C PRO A 52 -10.66 21.64 13.34
N ARG A 53 -11.45 21.91 12.30
CA ARG A 53 -12.83 21.44 12.20
C ARG A 53 -12.91 19.93 12.20
N LEU A 54 -12.11 19.27 11.33
CA LEU A 54 -12.03 17.81 11.28
C LEU A 54 -11.60 17.21 12.62
N HIS A 55 -10.69 17.87 13.35
CA HIS A 55 -10.20 17.36 14.63
C HIS A 55 -11.26 17.47 15.74
N PHE A 56 -11.88 18.64 15.91
CA PHE A 56 -12.78 18.91 17.02
C PHE A 56 -14.23 18.47 16.78
N GLU A 57 -14.70 18.52 15.52
CA GLU A 57 -16.09 18.21 15.18
C GLU A 57 -16.27 16.77 14.65
N GLU A 58 -15.29 16.25 13.91
CA GLU A 58 -15.41 14.97 13.19
C GLU A 58 -14.42 13.90 13.69
N ALA A 59 -13.76 14.11 14.83
CA ALA A 59 -12.85 13.16 15.50
C ALA A 59 -11.75 12.60 14.56
N LEU A 60 -11.03 13.48 13.83
CA LEU A 60 -9.99 13.14 12.85
C LEU A 60 -8.97 12.10 13.36
N VAL A 61 -8.40 12.32 14.57
CA VAL A 61 -7.38 11.43 15.14
C VAL A 61 -7.94 10.05 15.41
N ARG A 62 -9.17 9.95 15.92
CA ARG A 62 -9.85 8.68 16.14
C ARG A 62 -10.12 7.96 14.82
N SER A 63 -10.57 8.69 13.81
CA SER A 63 -10.81 8.18 12.46
C SER A 63 -9.52 7.67 11.81
N ALA A 64 -8.42 8.43 11.93
CA ALA A 64 -7.09 8.00 11.47
C ALA A 64 -6.62 6.70 12.16
N GLY A 65 -6.83 6.60 13.49
CA GLY A 65 -6.52 5.39 14.27
C GLY A 65 -7.31 4.17 13.79
N TRP A 66 -8.60 4.31 13.52
CA TRP A 66 -9.42 3.21 13.00
C TRP A 66 -9.02 2.79 11.59
N SER A 67 -8.72 3.75 10.68
CA SER A 67 -8.22 3.42 9.35
C SER A 67 -6.87 2.70 9.41
N LEU A 68 -5.94 3.18 10.24
CA LEU A 68 -4.64 2.54 10.44
C LEU A 68 -4.80 1.10 10.97
N TYR A 69 -5.67 0.89 11.96
CA TYR A 69 -5.96 -0.43 12.50
C TYR A 69 -6.48 -1.38 11.41
N ARG A 70 -7.48 -0.95 10.62
CA ARG A 70 -8.08 -1.78 9.55
C ARG A 70 -7.08 -2.13 8.47
N VAL A 71 -6.32 -1.15 7.97
CA VAL A 71 -5.28 -1.37 6.97
C VAL A 71 -4.23 -2.33 7.49
N THR A 72 -3.74 -2.11 8.72
CA THR A 72 -2.72 -2.98 9.32
C THR A 72 -3.22 -4.41 9.50
N MET A 73 -4.44 -4.59 10.02
CA MET A 73 -5.01 -5.93 10.23
C MET A 73 -5.24 -6.67 8.91
N GLY A 74 -5.84 -6.01 7.90
CA GLY A 74 -6.04 -6.60 6.57
C GLY A 74 -4.71 -6.96 5.90
N PHE A 75 -3.71 -6.09 6.00
CA PHE A 75 -2.37 -6.30 5.48
C PHE A 75 -1.63 -7.46 6.16
N VAL A 76 -1.65 -7.53 7.50
CA VAL A 76 -1.02 -8.62 8.26
C VAL A 76 -1.66 -9.95 7.93
N LEU A 77 -2.99 -10.03 7.86
CA LEU A 77 -3.70 -11.24 7.45
C LEU A 77 -3.30 -11.67 6.03
N ALA A 78 -3.20 -10.71 5.11
CA ALA A 78 -2.77 -11.00 3.74
C ALA A 78 -1.32 -11.52 3.70
N ALA A 79 -0.41 -10.94 4.47
CA ALA A 79 0.97 -11.38 4.58
C ALA A 79 1.09 -12.80 5.17
N VAL A 80 0.34 -13.08 6.24
CA VAL A 80 0.31 -14.42 6.89
C VAL A 80 -0.17 -15.52 5.93
N VAL A 81 -1.04 -15.20 4.97
CA VAL A 81 -1.52 -16.17 3.96
C VAL A 81 -0.61 -16.17 2.73
N ALA A 82 -0.31 -15.00 2.17
CA ALA A 82 0.40 -14.89 0.90
C ALA A 82 1.88 -15.32 1.00
N ILE A 83 2.56 -15.05 2.11
CA ILE A 83 3.98 -15.39 2.23
C ILE A 83 4.19 -16.91 2.27
N PRO A 84 3.56 -17.69 3.16
CA PRO A 84 3.76 -19.14 3.15
C PRO A 84 3.30 -19.81 1.84
N LEU A 85 2.12 -19.41 1.34
CA LEU A 85 1.60 -19.99 0.10
C LEU A 85 2.46 -19.61 -1.10
N GLY A 86 2.92 -18.38 -1.21
CA GLY A 86 3.80 -17.90 -2.28
C GLY A 86 5.19 -18.54 -2.23
N LEU A 87 5.75 -18.74 -1.03
CA LEU A 87 6.99 -19.51 -0.84
C LEU A 87 6.83 -20.96 -1.34
N LEU A 88 5.71 -21.61 -1.02
CA LEU A 88 5.42 -22.97 -1.49
C LEU A 88 5.25 -23.02 -3.01
N MET A 89 4.50 -22.10 -3.59
CA MET A 89 4.26 -22.03 -5.04
C MET A 89 5.56 -21.71 -5.81
N GLY A 90 6.36 -20.77 -5.34
CA GLY A 90 7.61 -20.38 -5.98
C GLY A 90 8.71 -21.45 -5.84
N THR A 91 8.65 -22.27 -4.78
CA THR A 91 9.61 -23.34 -4.55
C THR A 91 9.24 -24.64 -5.27
N PHE A 92 7.95 -24.99 -5.34
CA PHE A 92 7.46 -26.27 -5.82
C PHE A 92 6.56 -26.11 -7.05
N PRO A 93 7.06 -26.36 -8.29
CA PRO A 93 6.28 -26.23 -9.52
C PRO A 93 4.92 -26.96 -9.50
N PRO A 94 4.78 -28.17 -8.92
CA PRO A 94 3.46 -28.85 -8.86
C PRO A 94 2.43 -28.06 -8.05
N ILE A 95 2.84 -27.40 -6.97
CA ILE A 95 1.94 -26.57 -6.14
C ILE A 95 1.52 -25.32 -6.94
N LYS A 96 2.48 -24.69 -7.64
CA LYS A 96 2.18 -23.55 -8.52
C LYS A 96 1.17 -23.94 -9.60
N LEU A 97 1.43 -25.04 -10.33
CA LEU A 97 0.54 -25.52 -11.39
C LEU A 97 -0.88 -25.86 -10.89
N PHE A 98 -1.00 -26.31 -9.65
CA PHE A 98 -2.31 -26.58 -9.03
C PHE A 98 -3.05 -25.29 -8.61
N CYS A 99 -2.35 -24.33 -8.02
CA CYS A 99 -2.95 -23.12 -7.46
C CYS A 99 -3.12 -21.97 -8.48
N ALA A 100 -2.17 -21.78 -9.38
CA ALA A 100 -2.12 -20.64 -10.29
C ALA A 100 -3.36 -20.49 -11.18
N PRO A 101 -3.94 -21.57 -11.78
CA PRO A 101 -5.13 -21.42 -12.63
C PRO A 101 -6.34 -20.81 -11.92
N VAL A 102 -6.41 -20.95 -10.59
CA VAL A 102 -7.51 -20.39 -9.77
C VAL A 102 -7.13 -19.01 -9.23
N LEU A 103 -5.90 -18.83 -8.76
CA LEU A 103 -5.47 -17.64 -8.05
C LEU A 103 -5.06 -16.50 -8.98
N ASP A 104 -4.39 -16.79 -10.10
CA ASP A 104 -3.93 -15.75 -11.02
C ASP A 104 -5.05 -14.93 -11.66
N PRO A 105 -6.21 -15.52 -12.05
CA PRO A 105 -7.33 -14.74 -12.57
C PRO A 105 -7.96 -13.79 -11.56
N LEU A 106 -7.84 -14.05 -10.25
CA LEU A 106 -8.46 -13.21 -9.22
C LEU A 106 -7.95 -11.76 -9.23
N ARG A 107 -6.73 -11.52 -9.70
CA ARG A 107 -6.18 -10.16 -9.84
C ARG A 107 -6.90 -9.29 -10.86
N PHE A 108 -7.68 -9.88 -11.76
CA PHE A 108 -8.49 -9.15 -12.73
C PHE A 108 -9.88 -8.79 -12.21
N LEU A 109 -10.27 -9.31 -11.03
CA LEU A 109 -11.52 -8.92 -10.40
C LEU A 109 -11.41 -7.49 -9.85
N PRO A 110 -12.34 -6.60 -10.19
CA PRO A 110 -12.40 -5.29 -9.56
C PRO A 110 -12.70 -5.47 -8.06
N ILE A 111 -11.72 -5.18 -7.20
CA ILE A 111 -11.88 -5.36 -5.75
C ILE A 111 -13.08 -4.58 -5.21
N SER A 112 -13.38 -3.40 -5.78
CA SER A 112 -14.58 -2.63 -5.44
C SER A 112 -15.89 -3.40 -5.64
N ALA A 113 -15.95 -4.31 -6.62
CA ALA A 113 -17.13 -5.15 -6.87
C ALA A 113 -17.35 -6.21 -5.77
N LEU A 114 -16.34 -6.50 -4.95
CA LEU A 114 -16.44 -7.43 -3.82
C LEU A 114 -17.05 -6.77 -2.58
N VAL A 115 -17.21 -5.45 -2.53
CA VAL A 115 -17.81 -4.76 -1.37
C VAL A 115 -19.19 -5.30 -1.03
N PRO A 116 -20.18 -5.39 -1.96
CA PRO A 116 -21.49 -5.95 -1.66
C PRO A 116 -21.43 -7.41 -1.19
N LEU A 117 -20.56 -8.23 -1.79
CA LEU A 117 -20.39 -9.63 -1.42
C LEU A 117 -19.84 -9.77 0.01
N THR A 118 -18.84 -8.98 0.36
CA THR A 118 -18.26 -9.00 1.71
C THR A 118 -19.27 -8.53 2.76
N ILE A 119 -20.21 -7.63 2.42
CA ILE A 119 -21.30 -7.22 3.30
C ILE A 119 -22.28 -8.38 3.50
N VAL A 120 -22.65 -9.09 2.45
CA VAL A 120 -23.55 -10.25 2.54
C VAL A 120 -22.95 -11.37 3.39
N TRP A 121 -21.63 -11.61 3.27
CA TRP A 121 -20.94 -12.69 3.97
C TRP A 121 -20.61 -12.38 5.43
N PHE A 122 -20.23 -11.13 5.73
CA PHE A 122 -19.65 -10.74 7.02
C PHE A 122 -20.45 -9.63 7.75
N GLY A 123 -21.56 -9.16 7.15
CA GLY A 123 -22.31 -8.03 7.68
C GLY A 123 -21.63 -6.68 7.41
N ILE A 124 -22.07 -5.65 8.13
CA ILE A 124 -21.57 -4.26 7.96
C ILE A 124 -20.57 -3.83 9.05
N GLU A 125 -20.09 -4.79 9.85
CA GLU A 125 -19.23 -4.56 11.00
C GLU A 125 -17.74 -4.43 10.62
N GLU A 126 -16.86 -4.29 11.61
CA GLU A 126 -15.40 -4.15 11.43
C GLU A 126 -14.78 -5.35 10.70
N LYS A 127 -15.30 -6.56 10.94
CA LYS A 127 -14.83 -7.78 10.29
C LYS A 127 -14.92 -7.69 8.77
N GLN A 128 -16.02 -7.14 8.24
CA GLN A 128 -16.20 -6.96 6.78
C GLN A 128 -15.10 -6.07 6.20
N LYS A 129 -14.77 -4.93 6.86
CA LYS A 129 -13.77 -3.98 6.40
C LYS A 129 -12.37 -4.59 6.36
N ILE A 130 -12.02 -5.34 7.41
CA ILE A 130 -10.73 -6.04 7.51
C ILE A 130 -10.62 -7.13 6.45
N VAL A 131 -11.68 -7.94 6.26
CA VAL A 131 -11.70 -9.01 5.24
C VAL A 131 -11.63 -8.42 3.83
N PHE A 132 -12.34 -7.32 3.57
CA PHE A 132 -12.26 -6.63 2.28
C PHE A 132 -10.83 -6.16 1.98
N LEU A 133 -10.14 -5.54 2.94
CA LEU A 133 -8.75 -5.11 2.82
C LEU A 133 -7.79 -6.30 2.66
N PHE A 134 -8.03 -7.38 3.39
CA PHE A 134 -7.32 -8.65 3.23
C PHE A 134 -7.43 -9.17 1.79
N MET A 135 -8.66 -9.29 1.27
CA MET A 135 -8.90 -9.79 -0.10
C MET A 135 -8.23 -8.89 -1.14
N GLY A 136 -8.34 -7.56 -0.99
CA GLY A 136 -7.70 -6.60 -1.86
C GLY A 136 -6.17 -6.66 -1.85
N THR A 137 -5.57 -7.11 -0.74
CA THR A 137 -4.12 -7.18 -0.60
C THR A 137 -3.57 -8.56 -1.01
N VAL A 138 -4.21 -9.66 -0.57
CA VAL A 138 -3.69 -11.02 -0.79
C VAL A 138 -3.57 -11.39 -2.26
N VAL A 139 -4.55 -10.97 -3.07
CA VAL A 139 -4.61 -11.25 -4.52
C VAL A 139 -3.40 -10.70 -5.27
N TYR A 140 -2.89 -9.54 -4.86
CA TYR A 140 -1.72 -8.93 -5.48
C TYR A 140 -0.42 -9.31 -4.79
N LEU A 141 -0.43 -9.52 -3.47
CA LEU A 141 0.76 -9.89 -2.72
C LEU A 141 1.26 -11.29 -3.08
N LEU A 142 0.35 -12.24 -3.25
CA LEU A 142 0.71 -13.63 -3.51
C LEU A 142 1.58 -13.82 -4.76
N PRO A 143 1.21 -13.30 -5.95
CA PRO A 143 2.07 -13.39 -7.14
C PRO A 143 3.43 -12.73 -6.94
N LEU A 144 3.51 -11.60 -6.22
CA LEU A 144 4.78 -10.93 -5.93
C LEU A 144 5.70 -11.77 -5.04
N VAL A 145 5.13 -12.52 -4.09
CA VAL A 145 5.92 -13.46 -3.28
C VAL A 145 6.42 -14.64 -4.13
N VAL A 146 5.57 -15.19 -5.01
CA VAL A 146 5.99 -16.24 -5.95
C VAL A 146 7.14 -15.77 -6.81
N GLU A 147 7.00 -14.59 -7.42
CA GLU A 147 8.03 -13.95 -8.25
C GLU A 147 9.34 -13.69 -7.46
N ALA A 148 9.23 -13.27 -6.21
CA ALA A 148 10.39 -13.05 -5.35
C ALA A 148 11.21 -14.33 -5.12
N VAL A 149 10.56 -15.49 -5.03
CA VAL A 149 11.22 -16.79 -4.89
C VAL A 149 11.83 -17.23 -6.20
N GLU A 150 11.11 -17.10 -7.31
CA GLU A 150 11.55 -17.50 -8.64
C GLU A 150 12.72 -16.65 -9.16
N ASN A 151 12.85 -15.42 -8.69
CA ASN A 151 13.93 -14.50 -9.04
C ASN A 151 15.21 -14.70 -8.19
N VAL A 152 15.25 -15.69 -7.30
CA VAL A 152 16.51 -16.08 -6.65
C VAL A 152 17.44 -16.71 -7.68
N ASP A 153 18.67 -16.18 -7.81
CA ASP A 153 19.62 -16.59 -8.85
C ASP A 153 19.96 -18.08 -8.75
N ASP A 154 19.79 -18.80 -9.84
CA ASP A 154 20.07 -20.24 -9.98
C ASP A 154 21.52 -20.60 -9.64
N VAL A 155 22.46 -19.67 -9.74
CA VAL A 155 23.86 -19.86 -9.35
C VAL A 155 23.97 -20.26 -7.88
N PHE A 156 23.14 -19.70 -7.00
CA PHE A 156 23.14 -20.08 -5.58
C PHE A 156 22.62 -21.50 -5.38
N LEU A 157 21.58 -21.89 -6.13
CA LEU A 157 21.01 -23.25 -6.05
C LEU A 157 22.01 -24.28 -6.56
N GLN A 158 22.65 -24.03 -7.72
CA GLN A 158 23.66 -24.90 -8.32
C GLN A 158 24.88 -25.04 -7.39
N THR A 159 25.34 -23.92 -6.81
CA THR A 159 26.46 -23.93 -5.86
C THR A 159 26.14 -24.77 -4.63
N ALA A 160 24.97 -24.60 -4.03
CA ALA A 160 24.55 -25.38 -2.88
C ALA A 160 24.45 -26.88 -3.21
N THR A 161 23.92 -27.21 -4.41
CA THR A 161 23.83 -28.59 -4.89
C THR A 161 25.22 -29.20 -5.06
N THR A 162 26.17 -28.48 -5.65
CA THR A 162 27.55 -28.92 -5.83
C THR A 162 28.26 -29.17 -4.50
N LEU A 163 27.92 -28.40 -3.48
CA LEU A 163 28.40 -28.60 -2.10
C LEU A 163 27.69 -29.73 -1.36
N GLY A 164 26.76 -30.45 -2.01
CA GLY A 164 26.07 -31.60 -1.43
C GLY A 164 24.88 -31.23 -0.52
N ALA A 165 24.33 -30.01 -0.64
CA ALA A 165 23.17 -29.61 0.13
C ALA A 165 21.92 -30.43 -0.23
N THR A 166 21.17 -30.85 0.76
CA THR A 166 19.88 -31.53 0.59
C THR A 166 18.82 -30.53 0.12
N ARG A 167 17.72 -31.02 -0.48
CA ARG A 167 16.59 -30.15 -0.92
C ARG A 167 16.06 -29.26 0.19
N SER A 168 15.93 -29.78 1.41
CA SER A 168 15.47 -28.98 2.57
C SER A 168 16.44 -27.87 2.93
N GLN A 169 17.76 -28.13 2.84
CA GLN A 169 18.78 -27.10 3.07
C GLN A 169 18.77 -26.03 1.98
N ILE A 170 18.58 -26.41 0.70
CA ILE A 170 18.46 -25.44 -0.40
C ILE A 170 17.24 -24.53 -0.16
N VAL A 171 16.09 -25.10 0.18
CA VAL A 171 14.89 -24.29 0.49
C VAL A 171 15.10 -23.37 1.69
N GLY A 172 15.54 -23.93 2.82
CA GLY A 172 15.63 -23.19 4.08
C GLY A 172 16.80 -22.21 4.18
N GLN A 173 17.93 -22.49 3.51
CA GLN A 173 19.17 -21.71 3.64
C GLN A 173 19.52 -20.87 2.42
N VAL A 174 18.88 -21.14 1.27
CA VAL A 174 19.14 -20.41 0.02
C VAL A 174 17.90 -19.71 -0.48
N LEU A 175 16.83 -20.45 -0.81
CA LEU A 175 15.63 -19.87 -1.44
C LEU A 175 14.90 -18.90 -0.50
N ILE A 176 14.57 -19.32 0.72
CA ILE A 176 13.85 -18.48 1.66
C ILE A 176 14.67 -17.22 2.00
N PRO A 177 15.92 -17.31 2.50
CA PRO A 177 16.70 -16.12 2.81
C PRO A 177 16.99 -15.24 1.59
N GLY A 178 17.18 -15.83 0.43
CA GLY A 178 17.44 -15.12 -0.83
C GLY A 178 16.23 -14.31 -1.32
N SER A 179 15.01 -14.81 -1.09
CA SER A 179 13.76 -14.16 -1.49
C SER A 179 13.25 -13.09 -0.49
N LEU A 180 13.62 -13.19 0.80
CA LEU A 180 13.13 -12.27 1.85
C LEU A 180 13.26 -10.77 1.53
N PRO A 181 14.39 -10.27 0.98
CA PRO A 181 14.50 -8.87 0.63
C PRO A 181 13.50 -8.42 -0.45
N ALA A 182 13.23 -9.26 -1.45
CA ALA A 182 12.25 -8.98 -2.50
C ALA A 182 10.81 -9.06 -1.94
N ILE A 183 10.53 -10.00 -1.04
CA ILE A 183 9.27 -10.09 -0.30
C ILE A 183 9.08 -8.83 0.55
N GLY A 184 10.11 -8.31 1.21
CA GLY A 184 10.07 -7.06 1.95
C GLY A 184 9.67 -5.86 1.09
N GLU A 185 10.18 -5.77 -0.13
CA GLU A 185 9.78 -4.73 -1.09
C GLU A 185 8.34 -4.95 -1.60
N ALA A 186 7.92 -6.19 -1.84
CA ALA A 186 6.54 -6.52 -2.17
C ALA A 186 5.56 -6.08 -1.06
N LEU A 187 5.89 -6.34 0.19
CA LEU A 187 5.12 -5.89 1.35
C LEU A 187 5.00 -4.36 1.39
N ARG A 188 6.08 -3.65 1.11
CA ARG A 188 6.08 -2.18 1.05
C ARG A 188 5.14 -1.65 -0.03
N VAL A 189 5.19 -2.20 -1.24
CA VAL A 189 4.28 -1.81 -2.35
C VAL A 189 2.83 -2.10 -1.98
N MET A 190 2.56 -3.25 -1.39
CA MET A 190 1.20 -3.65 -1.00
C MET A 190 0.64 -2.82 0.16
N ASN A 191 1.47 -2.33 1.08
CA ASN A 191 1.02 -1.36 2.09
C ASN A 191 0.44 -0.10 1.43
N GLY A 192 1.10 0.44 0.40
CA GLY A 192 0.58 1.59 -0.36
C GLY A 192 -0.79 1.30 -0.99
N ILE A 193 -0.98 0.13 -1.59
CA ILE A 193 -2.25 -0.30 -2.18
C ILE A 193 -3.34 -0.44 -1.10
N GLY A 194 -3.02 -0.94 0.08
CA GLY A 194 -3.95 -1.04 1.22
C GLY A 194 -4.57 0.33 1.58
N TRP A 195 -3.78 1.40 1.55
CA TRP A 195 -4.27 2.75 1.79
C TRP A 195 -5.21 3.27 0.68
N THR A 196 -5.09 2.81 -0.55
CA THR A 196 -6.07 3.17 -1.60
C THR A 196 -7.42 2.48 -1.40
N TYR A 197 -7.45 1.27 -0.85
CA TYR A 197 -8.68 0.52 -0.64
C TYR A 197 -9.40 0.86 0.67
N VAL A 198 -8.73 1.48 1.65
CA VAL A 198 -9.37 1.82 2.93
C VAL A 198 -10.59 2.72 2.76
N ILE A 199 -10.55 3.66 1.82
CA ILE A 199 -11.68 4.55 1.55
C ILE A 199 -12.92 3.72 1.16
N LEU A 200 -12.77 2.75 0.24
CA LEU A 200 -13.86 1.87 -0.19
C LEU A 200 -14.41 1.03 0.95
N ALA A 201 -13.54 0.51 1.82
CA ALA A 201 -13.94 -0.26 2.99
C ALA A 201 -14.75 0.56 3.99
N GLU A 202 -14.47 1.88 4.10
CA GLU A 202 -15.03 2.76 5.12
C GLU A 202 -16.22 3.59 4.66
N VAL A 203 -16.46 3.73 3.36
CA VAL A 203 -17.61 4.47 2.81
C VAL A 203 -18.94 3.89 3.29
N ILE A 204 -18.99 2.57 3.55
CA ILE A 204 -20.21 1.88 3.96
C ILE A 204 -20.17 1.66 5.47
N ASN A 205 -21.06 2.37 6.17
CA ASN A 205 -21.37 2.19 7.59
C ASN A 205 -20.14 2.11 8.53
N ALA A 206 -19.11 2.91 8.29
CA ALA A 206 -18.05 3.08 9.26
C ALA A 206 -18.37 4.27 10.18
N PRO A 207 -18.50 4.07 11.50
CA PRO A 207 -18.76 5.16 12.45
C PRO A 207 -17.54 6.09 12.59
N TYR A 208 -16.34 5.55 12.37
CA TYR A 208 -15.07 6.26 12.34
C TYR A 208 -14.19 5.72 11.23
N GLY A 209 -13.37 6.56 10.64
CA GLY A 209 -12.45 6.23 9.57
C GLY A 209 -12.24 7.42 8.64
N LEU A 210 -11.06 7.53 8.04
CA LEU A 210 -10.73 8.62 7.12
C LEU A 210 -11.59 8.57 5.86
N GLY A 211 -11.89 7.36 5.34
CA GLY A 211 -12.79 7.17 4.22
C GLY A 211 -14.24 7.58 4.54
N ALA A 212 -14.72 7.26 5.75
CA ALA A 212 -16.03 7.70 6.22
C ALA A 212 -16.09 9.23 6.33
N LEU A 213 -15.04 9.84 6.87
CA LEU A 213 -14.88 11.29 7.02
C LEU A 213 -14.95 11.98 5.65
N ILE A 214 -14.15 11.51 4.68
CA ILE A 214 -14.14 12.03 3.30
C ILE A 214 -15.52 11.87 2.65
N ASN A 215 -16.20 10.73 2.86
CA ASN A 215 -17.54 10.49 2.31
C ASN A 215 -18.58 11.46 2.90
N VAL A 216 -18.55 11.74 4.21
CA VAL A 216 -19.44 12.71 4.86
C VAL A 216 -19.15 14.12 4.35
N ALA A 217 -17.89 14.53 4.26
CA ALA A 217 -17.48 15.81 3.69
C ALA A 217 -17.97 15.96 2.24
N GLY A 218 -17.86 14.89 1.43
CA GLY A 218 -18.36 14.86 0.06
C GLY A 218 -19.88 15.07 -0.04
N LYS A 219 -20.66 14.43 0.82
CA LYS A 219 -22.12 14.60 0.87
C LYS A 219 -22.54 16.02 1.29
N ARG A 220 -21.69 16.71 2.05
CA ARG A 220 -21.89 18.10 2.50
C ARG A 220 -21.28 19.13 1.53
N SER A 221 -20.62 18.68 0.46
CA SER A 221 -19.88 19.53 -0.48
C SER A 221 -18.75 20.36 0.15
N HIS A 222 -18.16 19.86 1.27
CA HIS A 222 -17.00 20.46 1.94
C HIS A 222 -15.72 19.94 1.31
N VAL A 223 -15.33 20.51 0.17
CA VAL A 223 -14.17 20.03 -0.61
C VAL A 223 -12.85 20.27 0.11
N ASP A 224 -12.75 21.35 0.91
CA ASP A 224 -11.63 21.65 1.81
C ASP A 224 -11.35 20.49 2.79
N GLN A 225 -12.40 19.92 3.38
CA GLN A 225 -12.32 18.77 4.29
C GLN A 225 -11.95 17.47 3.56
N ILE A 226 -12.42 17.28 2.31
CA ILE A 226 -12.01 16.14 1.47
C ILE A 226 -10.50 16.18 1.23
N PHE A 227 -9.98 17.34 0.79
CA PHE A 227 -8.54 17.53 0.57
C PHE A 227 -7.73 17.29 1.84
N ALA A 228 -8.17 17.86 2.97
CA ALA A 228 -7.51 17.63 4.26
C ALA A 228 -7.49 16.15 4.65
N GLY A 229 -8.61 15.43 4.49
CA GLY A 229 -8.69 13.98 4.75
C GLY A 229 -7.75 13.16 3.84
N VAL A 230 -7.68 13.48 2.54
CA VAL A 230 -6.76 12.85 1.59
C VAL A 230 -5.30 13.11 1.96
N LEU A 231 -4.97 14.34 2.40
CA LEU A 231 -3.61 14.66 2.87
C LEU A 231 -3.23 13.87 4.13
N VAL A 232 -4.17 13.60 5.04
CA VAL A 232 -3.92 12.74 6.21
C VAL A 232 -3.64 11.30 5.77
N ILE A 233 -4.42 10.74 4.82
CA ILE A 233 -4.16 9.41 4.27
C ILE A 233 -2.78 9.35 3.63
N LEU A 234 -2.44 10.34 2.80
CA LEU A 234 -1.13 10.45 2.16
C LEU A 234 0.00 10.48 3.20
N PHE A 235 -0.16 11.30 4.24
CA PHE A 235 0.83 11.41 5.31
C PHE A 235 1.05 10.09 6.03
N ILE A 236 -0.02 9.40 6.44
CA ILE A 236 0.09 8.11 7.13
C ILE A 236 0.66 7.06 6.18
N GLY A 237 0.24 7.04 4.91
CA GLY A 237 0.79 6.15 3.89
C GLY A 237 2.29 6.33 3.70
N VAL A 238 2.78 7.57 3.61
CA VAL A 238 4.22 7.88 3.51
C VAL A 238 4.97 7.47 4.79
N VAL A 239 4.40 7.69 5.96
CA VAL A 239 5.03 7.29 7.23
C VAL A 239 5.15 5.77 7.33
N THR A 240 4.08 5.04 7.00
CA THR A 240 4.10 3.56 7.03
C THR A 240 5.04 2.98 5.97
N ASP A 241 5.09 3.55 4.75
CA ASP A 241 6.08 3.19 3.73
C ASP A 241 7.52 3.41 4.22
N TRP A 242 7.77 4.55 4.84
CA TRP A 242 9.08 4.86 5.40
C TRP A 242 9.47 3.87 6.51
N MET A 243 8.53 3.52 7.40
CA MET A 243 8.77 2.53 8.48
C MET A 243 9.15 1.16 7.89
N ILE A 244 8.41 0.67 6.90
CA ILE A 244 8.69 -0.63 6.25
C ILE A 244 10.04 -0.56 5.55
N ARG A 245 10.37 0.52 4.84
CA ARG A 245 11.67 0.73 4.18
C ARG A 245 12.83 0.70 5.18
N VAL A 246 12.70 1.36 6.33
CA VAL A 246 13.72 1.34 7.38
C VAL A 246 13.88 -0.06 7.95
N ALA A 247 12.76 -0.75 8.23
CA ALA A 247 12.77 -2.13 8.69
C ALA A 247 13.46 -3.07 7.68
N ASN A 248 13.11 -2.98 6.39
CA ASN A 248 13.75 -3.78 5.33
C ASN A 248 15.26 -3.53 5.26
N LYS A 249 15.69 -2.26 5.34
CA LYS A 249 17.13 -1.93 5.31
C LYS A 249 17.88 -2.49 6.52
N GLN A 250 17.26 -2.55 7.69
CA GLN A 250 17.87 -3.12 8.89
C GLN A 250 17.88 -4.64 8.87
N LEU A 251 16.77 -5.25 8.43
CA LEU A 251 16.62 -6.72 8.38
C LEU A 251 17.47 -7.34 7.28
N PHE A 252 17.66 -6.65 6.15
CA PHE A 252 18.34 -7.17 4.96
C PHE A 252 19.61 -6.38 4.61
N ALA A 253 20.40 -6.03 5.63
CA ALA A 253 21.63 -5.24 5.46
C ALA A 253 22.66 -5.89 4.51
N TRP A 254 22.58 -7.21 4.29
CA TRP A 254 23.48 -7.95 3.37
C TRP A 254 23.18 -7.70 1.88
N LYS A 255 22.04 -7.09 1.54
CA LYS A 255 21.66 -6.76 0.15
C LYS A 255 21.92 -5.30 -0.23
N SER A 256 22.34 -4.45 0.71
CA SER A 256 22.57 -3.01 0.51
C SER A 256 23.97 -2.70 -0.04
#